data_6d56e04ebb0e2440c589fd3aa2804f14
#
_entry.id   6d56e04ebb0e2440c589fd3aa2804f14
#
_cell.length_a   1.000
_cell.length_b   1.000
_cell.length_c   1.000
_cell.angle_alpha   90.00
_cell.angle_beta   90.00
_cell.angle_gamma   90.00
#
_symmetry.space_group_name_H-M   'P 1'
#
loop_
_entity.id
_entity.type
_entity.pdbx_description
1 polymer ?
#
loop_
_entity_poly.entity_id
_entity_poly.type
_entity_poly.pdbx_seq_one_letter_code
_entity_poly.pdbx_strand_id
1 'polypeptide(L)'
;MKITAVQAYPLSIPRPQPSWTAHEISTEATLILVEVQTDAGLRGYGEIQSGPLPLVCRLVEQFGEIIRGMDALAHLEVWEKLFALTSPRPGWMRGQDDLPPPLPRGQRPQIMAALGGIDIALWDIKGKAANMPLYQLLGGVRQEIFTYATGGY
;
A
#
# COMPACT_ATOMS: atom_id res chain seq x y z
N MET A 1 0.75 10.14 -16.69
CA MET A 1 -0.43 9.94 -15.80
C MET A 1 -0.01 10.26 -14.39
N LYS A 2 -0.48 11.40 -13.85
CA LYS A 2 0.01 11.91 -12.57
C LYS A 2 -0.89 11.52 -11.41
N ILE A 3 -0.29 11.15 -10.28
CA ILE A 3 -1.00 10.91 -9.01
C ILE A 3 -1.57 12.25 -8.52
N THR A 4 -2.89 12.29 -8.29
CA THR A 4 -3.58 13.49 -7.80
C THR A 4 -3.94 13.39 -6.32
N ALA A 5 -4.29 12.18 -5.84
CA ALA A 5 -4.61 11.93 -4.44
C ALA A 5 -4.32 10.48 -4.05
N VAL A 6 -4.03 10.27 -2.77
CA VAL A 6 -4.00 8.96 -2.13
C VAL A 6 -4.87 9.05 -0.88
N GLN A 7 -5.80 8.11 -0.72
CA GLN A 7 -6.74 8.08 0.40
C GLN A 7 -6.71 6.70 1.06
N ALA A 8 -6.90 6.69 2.38
CA ALA A 8 -6.97 5.48 3.18
C ALA A 8 -8.35 5.38 3.84
N TYR A 9 -9.04 4.27 3.62
CA TYR A 9 -10.35 4.00 4.20
C TYR A 9 -10.24 2.84 5.19
N PRO A 10 -10.25 3.10 6.50
CA PRO A 10 -10.31 2.03 7.49
C PRO A 10 -11.68 1.37 7.46
N LEU A 11 -11.70 0.07 7.27
CA LEU A 11 -12.92 -0.73 7.24
C LEU A 11 -12.91 -1.73 8.39
N SER A 12 -14.03 -1.91 9.05
CA SER A 12 -14.24 -2.89 10.10
C SER A 12 -15.60 -3.55 9.93
N ILE A 13 -15.63 -4.88 10.08
CA ILE A 13 -16.85 -5.67 10.02
C ILE A 13 -16.87 -6.59 11.26
N PRO A 14 -17.95 -6.58 12.06
CA PRO A 14 -18.11 -7.53 13.16
C PRO A 14 -18.04 -8.96 12.66
N ARG A 15 -17.29 -9.82 13.33
CA ARG A 15 -17.25 -11.25 13.03
C ARG A 15 -18.49 -11.93 13.61
N PRO A 16 -19.15 -12.83 12.87
CA PRO A 16 -20.26 -13.64 13.42
C PRO A 16 -19.84 -14.47 14.63
N GLN A 17 -18.59 -14.92 14.65
CA GLN A 17 -17.96 -15.61 15.78
C GLN A 17 -16.56 -15.02 15.98
N PRO A 18 -16.14 -14.80 17.24
CA PRO A 18 -14.77 -14.39 17.53
C PRO A 18 -13.77 -15.40 16.98
N SER A 19 -12.68 -14.90 16.39
CA SER A 19 -11.51 -15.72 16.11
C SER A 19 -10.44 -15.48 17.17
N TRP A 20 -9.64 -16.48 17.45
CA TRP A 20 -8.59 -16.37 18.46
C TRP A 20 -7.27 -16.99 17.98
N THR A 21 -6.21 -16.44 18.47
CA THR A 21 -4.87 -17.01 18.42
C THR A 21 -4.38 -17.22 19.86
N ALA A 22 -3.17 -17.77 20.02
CA ALA A 22 -2.58 -17.89 21.35
C ALA A 22 -2.38 -16.54 22.08
N HIS A 23 -2.46 -15.41 21.38
CA HIS A 23 -2.13 -14.08 21.91
C HIS A 23 -3.27 -13.06 21.80
N GLU A 24 -4.30 -13.34 21.01
CA GLU A 24 -5.34 -12.35 20.69
C GLU A 24 -6.69 -12.98 20.42
N ILE A 25 -7.74 -12.29 20.86
CA ILE A 25 -9.13 -12.57 20.48
C ILE A 25 -9.59 -11.43 19.59
N SER A 26 -10.04 -11.74 18.38
CA SER A 26 -10.55 -10.76 17.43
C SER A 26 -12.05 -10.93 17.23
N THR A 27 -12.80 -9.89 17.53
CA THR A 27 -14.26 -9.79 17.33
C THR A 27 -14.64 -9.09 16.03
N GLU A 28 -13.66 -8.50 15.35
CA GLU A 28 -13.83 -7.73 14.12
C GLU A 28 -12.84 -8.19 13.05
N ALA A 29 -13.24 -8.15 11.81
CA ALA A 29 -12.34 -8.21 10.67
C ALA A 29 -12.05 -6.79 10.21
N THR A 30 -10.79 -6.39 10.23
CA THR A 30 -10.35 -5.03 9.88
C THR A 30 -9.40 -5.05 8.71
N LEU A 31 -9.51 -4.04 7.85
CA LEU A 31 -8.55 -3.76 6.78
C LEU A 31 -8.54 -2.26 6.47
N ILE A 32 -7.51 -1.81 5.75
CA ILE A 32 -7.47 -0.48 5.16
C ILE A 32 -7.51 -0.65 3.64
N LEU A 33 -8.51 -0.05 3.00
CA LEU A 33 -8.54 0.12 1.56
C LEU A 33 -7.75 1.39 1.21
N VAL A 34 -6.76 1.24 0.32
CA VAL A 34 -5.98 2.36 -0.23
C VAL A 34 -6.51 2.67 -1.62
N GLU A 35 -6.83 3.93 -1.89
CA GLU A 35 -7.22 4.42 -3.21
C GLU A 35 -6.17 5.42 -3.70
N VAL A 36 -5.62 5.18 -4.89
CA VAL A 36 -4.76 6.13 -5.62
C VAL A 36 -5.54 6.68 -6.81
N GLN A 37 -5.64 8.00 -6.90
CA GLN A 37 -6.33 8.70 -7.99
C GLN A 37 -5.32 9.35 -8.94
N THR A 38 -5.68 9.42 -10.23
CA THR A 38 -4.83 10.03 -11.26
C THR A 38 -5.54 11.14 -12.02
N ASP A 39 -4.77 12.03 -12.67
CA ASP A 39 -5.26 13.09 -13.55
C ASP A 39 -5.94 12.57 -14.82
N ALA A 40 -5.72 11.30 -15.18
CA ALA A 40 -6.40 10.62 -16.28
C ALA A 40 -7.75 9.99 -15.88
N GLY A 41 -8.21 10.18 -14.65
CA GLY A 41 -9.45 9.63 -14.12
C GLY A 41 -9.38 8.15 -13.71
N LEU A 42 -8.24 7.49 -13.89
CA LEU A 42 -8.06 6.12 -13.38
C LEU A 42 -7.85 6.13 -11.86
N ARG A 43 -8.42 5.11 -11.22
CA ARG A 43 -8.26 4.83 -9.80
C ARG A 43 -7.73 3.43 -9.61
N GLY A 44 -6.73 3.29 -8.74
CA GLY A 44 -6.20 2.01 -8.31
C GLY A 44 -6.49 1.75 -6.86
N TYR A 45 -6.64 0.48 -6.52
CA TYR A 45 -6.98 0.03 -5.18
C TYR A 45 -5.94 -0.94 -4.65
N GLY A 46 -5.56 -0.75 -3.40
CA GLY A 46 -4.70 -1.64 -2.63
C GLY A 46 -5.31 -1.95 -1.28
N GLU A 47 -4.84 -3.00 -0.63
CA GLU A 47 -5.33 -3.45 0.67
C GLU A 47 -4.19 -3.58 1.67
N ILE A 48 -4.47 -3.24 2.94
CA ILE A 48 -3.54 -3.41 4.06
C ILE A 48 -4.28 -4.10 5.19
N GLN A 49 -3.77 -5.24 5.65
CA GLN A 49 -4.36 -6.04 6.74
C GLN A 49 -3.54 -6.00 8.03
N SER A 50 -2.58 -5.11 8.19
CA SER A 50 -1.69 -5.13 9.34
C SER A 50 -1.55 -3.78 10.05
N GLY A 51 -1.35 -3.84 11.36
CA GLY A 51 -1.00 -2.73 12.23
C GLY A 51 -2.21 -1.95 12.78
N PRO A 52 -1.94 -0.98 13.66
CA PRO A 52 -2.98 -0.09 14.18
C PRO A 52 -3.55 0.79 13.06
N LEU A 53 -4.84 0.62 12.74
CA LEU A 53 -5.51 1.32 11.62
C LEU A 53 -5.23 2.84 11.59
N PRO A 54 -5.38 3.60 12.71
CA PRO A 54 -5.18 5.05 12.68
C PRO A 54 -3.76 5.46 12.32
N LEU A 55 -2.75 4.68 12.73
CA LEU A 55 -1.35 4.97 12.42
C LEU A 55 -1.07 4.70 10.94
N VAL A 56 -1.52 3.55 10.44
CA VAL A 56 -1.25 3.16 9.04
C VAL A 56 -2.00 4.07 8.07
N CYS A 57 -3.25 4.47 8.36
CA CYS A 57 -3.98 5.46 7.56
C CYS A 57 -3.20 6.78 7.45
N ARG A 58 -2.70 7.32 8.57
CA ARG A 58 -1.88 8.55 8.55
C ARG A 58 -0.60 8.39 7.73
N LEU A 59 0.05 7.23 7.77
CA LEU A 59 1.24 6.97 6.95
C LEU A 59 0.89 6.94 5.46
N VAL A 60 -0.23 6.30 5.07
CA VAL A 60 -0.71 6.29 3.68
C VAL A 60 -0.97 7.70 3.18
N GLU A 61 -1.67 8.53 3.97
CA GLU A 61 -1.96 9.93 3.62
C GLU A 61 -0.67 10.76 3.50
N GLN A 62 0.25 10.63 4.45
CA GLN A 62 1.57 11.27 4.42
C GLN A 62 2.37 10.88 3.17
N PHE A 63 2.36 9.61 2.82
CA PHE A 63 3.03 9.11 1.62
C PHE A 63 2.35 9.64 0.35
N GLY A 64 1.03 9.76 0.38
CA GLY A 64 0.26 10.36 -0.70
C GLY A 64 0.71 11.78 -1.02
N GLU A 65 0.97 12.61 0.00
CA GLU A 65 1.47 13.97 -0.21
C GLU A 65 2.89 13.99 -0.82
N ILE A 66 3.76 13.05 -0.42
CA ILE A 66 5.13 12.96 -0.93
C ILE A 66 5.18 12.56 -2.42
N ILE A 67 4.24 11.70 -2.84
CA ILE A 67 4.20 11.17 -4.21
C ILE A 67 3.23 11.91 -5.13
N ARG A 68 2.52 12.90 -4.62
CA ARG A 68 1.61 13.73 -5.43
C ARG A 68 2.35 14.35 -6.63
N GLY A 69 1.78 14.22 -7.81
CA GLY A 69 2.34 14.70 -9.07
C GLY A 69 3.37 13.77 -9.72
N MET A 70 3.78 12.67 -9.07
CA MET A 70 4.60 11.64 -9.70
C MET A 70 3.80 10.85 -10.74
N ASP A 71 4.50 10.20 -11.65
CA ASP A 71 3.85 9.34 -12.64
C ASP A 71 3.42 8.01 -12.00
N ALA A 72 2.12 7.75 -12.01
CA ALA A 72 1.54 6.52 -11.47
C ALA A 72 2.03 5.24 -12.20
N LEU A 73 2.52 5.37 -13.43
CA LEU A 73 3.07 4.24 -14.19
C LEU A 73 4.54 3.95 -13.83
N ALA A 74 5.25 4.92 -13.25
CA ALA A 74 6.63 4.78 -12.78
C ALA A 74 6.67 4.24 -11.33
N HIS A 75 5.96 3.13 -11.05
CA HIS A 75 5.78 2.63 -9.67
C HIS A 75 7.09 2.34 -8.93
N LEU A 76 8.16 1.93 -9.63
CA LEU A 76 9.47 1.72 -9.00
C LEU A 76 10.09 3.03 -8.50
N GLU A 77 9.92 4.13 -9.22
CA GLU A 77 10.37 5.45 -8.77
C GLU A 77 9.62 5.88 -7.52
N VAL A 78 8.29 5.65 -7.49
CA VAL A 78 7.47 5.90 -6.30
C VAL A 78 7.93 5.02 -5.14
N TRP A 79 8.15 3.72 -5.39
CA TRP A 79 8.66 2.79 -4.39
C TRP A 79 9.99 3.26 -3.80
N GLU A 80 10.98 3.57 -4.64
CA GLU A 80 12.30 4.00 -4.19
C GLU A 80 12.22 5.27 -3.33
N LYS A 81 11.41 6.24 -3.75
CA LYS A 81 11.20 7.48 -3.01
C LYS A 81 10.63 7.23 -1.62
N LEU A 82 9.58 6.40 -1.51
CA LEU A 82 8.96 6.07 -0.23
C LEU A 82 9.87 5.17 0.62
N PHE A 83 10.57 4.21 0.00
CA PHE A 83 11.48 3.32 0.70
C PHE A 83 12.67 4.06 1.32
N ALA A 84 13.13 5.15 0.69
CA ALA A 84 14.18 5.99 1.24
C ALA A 84 13.85 6.56 2.63
N LEU A 85 12.57 6.68 2.98
CA LEU A 85 12.12 7.11 4.30
C LEU A 85 12.38 6.06 5.41
N THR A 86 12.64 4.81 5.04
CA THR A 86 12.90 3.71 5.98
C THR A 86 14.37 3.60 6.38
N SER A 87 15.26 4.29 5.68
CA SER A 87 16.70 4.15 5.84
C SER A 87 17.36 5.47 6.24
N PRO A 88 18.41 5.42 7.09
CA PRO A 88 19.21 6.61 7.36
C PRO A 88 19.90 7.06 6.07
N ARG A 89 19.73 8.33 5.74
CA ARG A 89 20.43 8.96 4.63
C ARG A 89 21.72 9.61 5.11
N PRO A 90 22.82 9.59 4.33
CA PRO A 90 24.04 10.30 4.66
C PRO A 90 23.75 11.76 5.02
N GLY A 91 24.48 12.32 5.98
CA GLY A 91 24.24 13.67 6.48
C GLY A 91 24.35 14.75 5.40
N TRP A 92 25.17 14.52 4.35
CA TRP A 92 25.32 15.41 3.22
C TRP A 92 24.13 15.38 2.24
N MET A 93 23.27 14.34 2.29
CA MET A 93 22.04 14.26 1.49
C MET A 93 20.83 14.89 2.21
N ARG A 94 20.94 15.22 3.49
CA ARG A 94 19.82 15.80 4.25
C ARG A 94 19.43 17.15 3.68
N GLY A 95 18.17 17.28 3.25
CA GLY A 95 17.62 18.49 2.68
C GLY A 95 17.95 18.72 1.20
N GLN A 96 18.60 17.76 0.51
CA GLN A 96 18.85 17.83 -0.93
C GLN A 96 17.92 16.92 -1.75
N ASP A 97 17.18 16.04 -1.08
CA ASP A 97 16.33 15.01 -1.67
C ASP A 97 14.83 15.34 -1.56
N ASP A 98 14.49 16.53 -1.09
CA ASP A 98 13.10 17.00 -0.84
C ASP A 98 12.25 16.03 -0.03
N LEU A 99 12.89 15.12 0.71
CA LEU A 99 12.22 14.14 1.55
C LEU A 99 12.22 14.57 3.03
N PRO A 100 11.15 14.26 3.77
CA PRO A 100 11.13 14.47 5.21
C PRO A 100 12.20 13.60 5.91
N PRO A 101 12.52 13.87 7.19
CA PRO A 101 13.41 13.04 7.98
C PRO A 101 13.00 11.56 7.94
N PRO A 102 13.96 10.62 8.06
CA PRO A 102 13.64 9.19 8.13
C PRO A 102 12.68 8.89 9.27
N LEU A 103 11.73 8.02 9.00
CA LEU A 103 10.74 7.58 9.98
C LEU A 103 11.36 6.67 11.06
N PRO A 104 10.77 6.61 12.27
CA PRO A 104 11.30 5.82 13.36
C PRO A 104 11.41 4.32 13.01
N ARG A 105 12.55 3.70 13.32
CA ARG A 105 12.79 2.27 13.05
C ARG A 105 11.74 1.35 13.66
N GLY A 106 11.19 1.69 14.83
CA GLY A 106 10.14 0.92 15.49
C GLY A 106 8.81 0.86 14.73
N GLN A 107 8.62 1.75 13.77
CA GLN A 107 7.42 1.80 12.92
C GLN A 107 7.63 1.13 11.54
N ARG A 108 8.78 0.48 11.32
CA ARG A 108 9.10 -0.12 10.01
C ARG A 108 8.01 -1.07 9.49
N PRO A 109 7.40 -1.97 10.29
CA PRO A 109 6.32 -2.83 9.80
C PRO A 109 5.12 -2.03 9.25
N GLN A 110 4.71 -0.98 9.95
CA GLN A 110 3.59 -0.12 9.55
C GLN A 110 3.93 0.72 8.30
N ILE A 111 5.17 1.21 8.21
CA ILE A 111 5.69 1.93 7.06
C ILE A 111 5.66 1.02 5.82
N MET A 112 6.18 -0.21 5.95
CA MET A 112 6.18 -1.18 4.85
C MET A 112 4.76 -1.61 4.45
N ALA A 113 3.83 -1.72 5.41
CA ALA A 113 2.43 -1.98 5.12
C ALA A 113 1.79 -0.85 4.32
N ALA A 114 2.00 0.42 4.72
CA ALA A 114 1.49 1.58 4.00
C ALA A 114 2.07 1.67 2.58
N LEU A 115 3.38 1.44 2.43
CA LEU A 115 4.07 1.44 1.14
C LEU A 115 3.53 0.31 0.26
N GLY A 116 3.37 -0.91 0.79
CA GLY A 116 2.82 -2.05 0.06
C GLY A 116 1.39 -1.81 -0.44
N GLY A 117 0.53 -1.21 0.38
CA GLY A 117 -0.83 -0.85 -0.05
C GLY A 117 -0.86 0.15 -1.20
N ILE A 118 0.02 1.15 -1.19
CA ILE A 118 0.17 2.11 -2.30
C ILE A 118 0.72 1.39 -3.55
N ASP A 119 1.73 0.54 -3.40
CA ASP A 119 2.31 -0.20 -4.52
C ASP A 119 1.29 -1.10 -5.22
N ILE A 120 0.47 -1.83 -4.45
CA ILE A 120 -0.63 -2.66 -5.00
C ILE A 120 -1.60 -1.77 -5.80
N ALA A 121 -1.97 -0.59 -5.28
CA ALA A 121 -2.85 0.33 -5.98
C ALA A 121 -2.24 0.86 -7.29
N LEU A 122 -0.93 1.11 -7.33
CA LEU A 122 -0.23 1.51 -8.55
C LEU A 122 -0.16 0.38 -9.58
N TRP A 123 0.01 -0.87 -9.15
CA TRP A 123 -0.10 -2.02 -10.04
C TRP A 123 -1.51 -2.17 -10.62
N ASP A 124 -2.57 -1.94 -9.83
CA ASP A 124 -3.95 -1.94 -10.31
C ASP A 124 -4.16 -0.85 -11.39
N ILE A 125 -3.61 0.38 -11.19
CA ILE A 125 -3.61 1.43 -12.20
C ILE A 125 -2.91 0.96 -13.49
N LYS A 126 -1.75 0.29 -13.38
CA LYS A 126 -1.02 -0.23 -14.55
C LYS A 126 -1.84 -1.24 -15.34
N GLY A 127 -2.47 -2.18 -14.64
CA GLY A 127 -3.35 -3.16 -15.27
C GLY A 127 -4.51 -2.49 -16.02
N LYS A 128 -5.15 -1.52 -15.39
CA LYS A 128 -6.25 -0.74 -15.98
C LYS A 128 -5.80 0.11 -17.17
N ALA A 129 -4.65 0.76 -17.05
CA ALA A 129 -4.08 1.57 -18.15
C ALA A 129 -3.68 0.73 -19.35
N ALA A 130 -3.19 -0.49 -19.13
CA ALA A 130 -2.86 -1.46 -20.18
C ALA A 130 -4.09 -2.22 -20.69
N ASN A 131 -5.26 -2.05 -20.07
CA ASN A 131 -6.47 -2.87 -20.30
C ASN A 131 -6.15 -4.37 -20.23
N MET A 132 -5.36 -4.79 -19.25
CA MET A 132 -4.82 -6.13 -19.13
C MET A 132 -4.87 -6.60 -17.66
N PRO A 133 -5.29 -7.85 -17.39
CA PRO A 133 -5.17 -8.42 -16.05
C PRO A 133 -3.71 -8.47 -15.60
N LEU A 134 -3.46 -8.24 -14.30
CA LEU A 134 -2.09 -8.18 -13.78
C LEU A 134 -1.29 -9.44 -14.01
N TYR A 135 -1.90 -10.64 -13.96
CA TYR A 135 -1.19 -11.89 -14.21
C TYR A 135 -0.61 -11.96 -15.64
N GLN A 136 -1.31 -11.37 -16.63
CA GLN A 136 -0.81 -11.29 -18.00
C GLN A 136 0.26 -10.19 -18.14
N LEU A 137 0.04 -9.03 -17.51
CA LEU A 137 1.01 -7.95 -17.50
C LEU A 137 2.35 -8.37 -16.87
N LEU A 138 2.31 -9.27 -15.89
CA LEU A 138 3.49 -9.85 -15.23
C LEU A 138 4.06 -11.07 -15.97
N GLY A 139 3.58 -11.37 -17.19
CA GLY A 139 4.08 -12.47 -18.01
C GLY A 139 3.59 -13.86 -17.57
N GLY A 140 2.36 -13.93 -17.03
CA GLY A 140 1.78 -15.17 -16.51
C GLY A 140 1.79 -16.32 -17.51
N VAL A 141 2.37 -17.44 -17.10
CA VAL A 141 2.50 -18.67 -17.91
C VAL A 141 1.37 -19.66 -17.62
N ARG A 142 0.80 -19.60 -16.42
CA ARG A 142 -0.23 -20.55 -15.96
C ARG A 142 -1.58 -19.87 -15.89
N GLN A 143 -2.58 -20.47 -16.54
CA GLN A 143 -3.98 -20.04 -16.46
C GLN A 143 -4.71 -20.63 -15.26
N GLU A 144 -4.23 -21.76 -14.76
CA GLU A 144 -4.80 -22.46 -13.61
C GLU A 144 -3.70 -22.79 -12.60
N ILE A 145 -3.99 -22.57 -11.33
CA ILE A 145 -3.09 -22.84 -10.20
C ILE A 145 -3.89 -23.61 -9.15
N PHE A 146 -3.34 -24.71 -8.66
CA PHE A 146 -3.91 -25.41 -7.51
C PHE A 146 -3.85 -24.50 -6.28
N THR A 147 -5.00 -24.30 -5.63
CA THR A 147 -5.13 -23.49 -4.43
C THR A 147 -5.88 -24.24 -3.34
N TYR A 148 -5.69 -23.81 -2.10
CA TYR A 148 -6.54 -24.20 -0.99
C TYR A 148 -7.08 -22.95 -0.30
N ALA A 149 -8.32 -23.01 0.17
CA ALA A 149 -8.89 -21.94 0.97
C ALA A 149 -8.48 -22.12 2.42
N THR A 150 -7.90 -21.09 3.02
CA THR A 150 -7.59 -21.05 4.45
C THR A 150 -8.73 -20.34 5.16
N GLY A 151 -9.32 -20.97 6.16
CA GLY A 151 -10.42 -20.39 6.93
C GLY A 151 -10.89 -21.34 8.03
N GLY A 152 -11.78 -20.83 8.89
CA GLY A 152 -12.41 -21.68 9.92
C GLY A 152 -11.61 -21.77 11.23
N TYR A 153 -10.85 -20.75 11.58
CA TYR A 153 -10.21 -20.63 12.90
C TYR A 153 -11.17 -20.04 13.90
#